data_ed0893e436f21cc1094c4c594cbed243
#
_entry.id   ed0893e436f21cc1094c4c594cbed243
#
_cell.length_a   1.000
_cell.length_b   1.000
_cell.length_c   1.000
_cell.angle_alpha   90.00
_cell.angle_beta   90.00
_cell.angle_gamma   90.00
#
_symmetry.space_group_name_H-M   'P 1'
#
loop_
_entity.id
_entity.type
_entity.pdbx_description
1 polymer ?
#
loop_
_entity_poly.entity_id
_entity_poly.type
_entity_poly.pdbx_seq_one_letter_code
_entity_poly.pdbx_strand_id
1 'polypeptide(L)'
;SAWIKVRSDVELDASGYVMARFRSADNTKLHILPLTVNSKTKKDEWLYCEKTWTIDDSDIAKLECVALALDKNGMIEACNIKLEKGTKATDWSPAVEEDTERIASLEARVAALEAAAVSGGEV
;
A
#
# COMPACT_ATOMS: atom_id res chain seq x y z
N SER A 1 0.18 6.62 3.52
CA SER A 1 0.94 6.04 4.63
C SER A 1 1.52 4.68 4.24
N ALA A 2 2.55 4.30 4.89
CA ALA A 2 3.17 2.99 4.77
C ALA A 2 4.05 2.69 5.97
N TRP A 3 4.34 1.43 6.21
CA TRP A 3 5.42 1.00 7.09
C TRP A 3 6.65 0.72 6.24
N ILE A 4 7.77 1.32 6.59
CA ILE A 4 9.01 1.21 5.84
C ILE A 4 10.11 0.73 6.78
N LYS A 5 10.96 -0.19 6.28
CA LYS A 5 12.11 -0.70 6.99
C LYS A 5 13.35 -0.51 6.13
N VAL A 6 14.36 0.17 6.68
CA VAL A 6 15.67 0.31 6.05
C VAL A 6 16.57 -0.79 6.58
N ARG A 7 17.14 -1.59 5.69
CA ARG A 7 18.03 -2.69 6.06
C ARG A 7 19.43 -2.18 6.29
N SER A 8 20.10 -2.72 7.32
CA SER A 8 21.50 -2.38 7.63
C SER A 8 22.52 -3.18 6.84
N ASP A 9 22.12 -4.31 6.27
CA ASP A 9 23.00 -5.20 5.49
C ASP A 9 23.46 -4.58 4.16
N VAL A 10 22.76 -3.58 3.65
CA VAL A 10 23.18 -2.77 2.51
C VAL A 10 23.10 -1.31 2.88
N GLU A 11 24.20 -0.58 2.76
CA GLU A 11 24.23 0.85 3.09
C GLU A 11 23.32 1.64 2.15
N LEU A 12 22.45 2.46 2.75
CA LEU A 12 21.60 3.38 2.01
C LEU A 12 22.38 4.66 1.75
N ASP A 13 22.95 4.78 0.55
CA ASP A 13 23.86 5.89 0.20
C ASP A 13 23.15 7.21 -0.07
N ALA A 14 21.89 7.15 -0.42
CA ALA A 14 21.08 8.34 -0.69
C ALA A 14 19.68 8.13 -0.14
N SER A 15 18.65 8.56 -0.84
CA SER A 15 17.28 8.36 -0.41
C SER A 15 16.65 7.13 -1.03
N GLY A 16 15.74 6.52 -0.26
CA GLY A 16 14.81 5.52 -0.76
C GLY A 16 13.40 5.97 -0.44
N TYR A 17 12.42 5.51 -1.19
CA TYR A 17 11.05 5.94 -0.98
C TYR A 17 10.01 4.95 -1.51
N VAL A 18 8.85 5.01 -0.86
CA VAL A 18 7.60 4.47 -1.39
C VAL A 18 6.87 5.64 -2.02
N MET A 19 6.50 5.52 -3.28
CA MET A 19 5.86 6.62 -3.99
C MET A 19 4.61 6.19 -4.73
N ALA A 20 3.66 7.11 -4.83
CA ALA A 20 2.54 7.03 -5.74
C ALA A 20 2.79 8.00 -6.89
N ARG A 21 2.58 7.57 -8.13
CA ARG A 21 2.71 8.40 -9.31
C ARG A 21 1.36 8.60 -9.96
N PHE A 22 1.04 9.86 -10.23
CA PHE A 22 -0.19 10.26 -10.89
C PHE A 22 0.10 11.00 -12.18
N ARG A 23 -0.77 10.84 -13.14
CA ARG A 23 -0.74 11.60 -14.40
C ARG A 23 -2.02 12.39 -14.58
N SER A 24 -1.90 13.56 -15.23
CA SER A 24 -3.04 14.32 -15.68
C SER A 24 -3.76 13.60 -16.84
N ALA A 25 -5.01 14.00 -17.13
CA ALA A 25 -5.82 13.38 -18.17
C ALA A 25 -5.16 13.39 -19.55
N ASP A 26 -4.43 14.46 -19.85
CA ASP A 26 -3.72 14.64 -21.13
C ASP A 26 -2.29 14.06 -21.13
N ASN A 27 -1.85 13.44 -20.03
CA ASN A 27 -0.51 12.89 -19.82
C ASN A 27 0.63 13.93 -19.84
N THR A 28 0.34 15.21 -19.75
CA THR A 28 1.38 16.26 -19.79
C THR A 28 2.02 16.53 -18.44
N LYS A 29 1.31 16.26 -17.34
CA LYS A 29 1.78 16.51 -15.98
C LYS A 29 1.96 15.21 -15.23
N LEU A 30 3.04 15.14 -14.44
CA LEU A 30 3.37 14.03 -13.57
C LEU A 30 3.45 14.54 -12.13
N HIS A 31 2.73 13.89 -11.23
CA HIS A 31 2.80 14.14 -9.79
C HIS A 31 3.32 12.91 -9.06
N ILE A 32 4.34 13.10 -8.24
CA ILE A 32 4.94 12.04 -7.44
C ILE A 32 4.72 12.39 -5.97
N LEU A 33 4.18 11.44 -5.20
CA LEU A 33 3.92 11.56 -3.78
C LEU A 33 4.81 10.59 -3.02
N PRO A 34 6.03 10.99 -2.60
CA PRO A 34 6.96 10.08 -1.95
C PRO A 34 6.86 10.09 -0.43
N LEU A 35 6.99 8.92 0.18
CA LEU A 35 7.37 8.77 1.58
C LEU A 35 8.86 8.41 1.61
N THR A 36 9.69 9.32 2.09
CA THR A 36 11.14 9.24 1.91
C THR A 36 11.85 8.78 3.19
N VAL A 37 12.81 7.88 3.03
CA VAL A 37 13.79 7.50 4.05
C VAL A 37 15.19 7.80 3.51
N ASN A 38 16.18 7.94 4.41
CA ASN A 38 17.54 8.30 4.04
C ASN A 38 18.57 7.59 4.92
N SER A 39 19.86 7.91 4.73
CA SER A 39 20.94 7.31 5.49
C SER A 39 20.88 7.52 7.01
N LYS A 40 20.13 8.52 7.47
CA LYS A 40 19.93 8.83 8.89
C LYS A 40 18.72 8.14 9.50
N THR A 41 17.88 7.51 8.70
CA THR A 41 16.72 6.78 9.16
C THR A 41 17.16 5.58 9.98
N LYS A 42 16.48 5.30 11.09
CA LYS A 42 16.75 4.15 11.95
C LYS A 42 16.59 2.86 11.16
N LYS A 43 17.53 1.92 11.32
CA LYS A 43 17.62 0.70 10.52
C LYS A 43 17.05 -0.51 11.25
N ASP A 44 16.67 -1.52 10.44
CA ASP A 44 16.23 -2.83 10.90
C ASP A 44 14.99 -2.81 11.81
N GLU A 45 14.18 -1.76 11.70
CA GLU A 45 12.87 -1.73 12.34
C GLU A 45 11.81 -1.13 11.42
N TRP A 46 10.57 -1.55 11.61
CA TRP A 46 9.44 -1.01 10.87
C TRP A 46 9.06 0.37 11.41
N LEU A 47 9.11 1.37 10.53
CA LEU A 47 8.78 2.75 10.84
C LEU A 47 7.50 3.14 10.11
N TYR A 48 6.55 3.68 10.84
CA TYR A 48 5.33 4.21 10.26
C TYR A 48 5.61 5.57 9.63
N CYS A 49 5.31 5.69 8.34
CA CYS A 49 5.50 6.91 7.56
C CYS A 49 4.17 7.38 7.00
N GLU A 50 3.86 8.64 7.21
CA GLU A 50 2.68 9.26 6.62
C GLU A 50 2.99 10.66 6.13
N LYS A 51 2.27 11.08 5.11
CA LYS A 51 2.33 12.46 4.62
C LYS A 51 1.04 12.79 3.88
N THR A 52 0.64 14.04 3.99
CA THR A 52 -0.51 14.58 3.26
C THR A 52 0.00 15.61 2.25
N TRP A 53 -0.48 15.48 1.02
CA TRP A 53 -0.21 16.44 -0.04
C TRP A 53 -1.50 17.09 -0.49
N THR A 54 -1.43 18.38 -0.79
CA THR A 54 -2.54 19.09 -1.43
C THR A 54 -2.30 19.14 -2.92
N ILE A 55 -3.22 18.58 -3.69
CA ILE A 55 -3.09 18.48 -5.14
C ILE A 55 -4.41 18.97 -5.75
N ASP A 56 -4.29 19.74 -6.85
CA ASP A 56 -5.46 20.13 -7.62
C ASP A 56 -6.00 18.90 -8.36
N ASP A 57 -7.29 18.60 -8.18
CA ASP A 57 -7.94 17.46 -8.83
C ASP A 57 -7.87 17.50 -10.36
N SER A 58 -7.74 18.71 -10.96
CA SER A 58 -7.56 18.84 -12.41
C SER A 58 -6.23 18.27 -12.92
N ASP A 59 -5.23 18.19 -12.03
CA ASP A 59 -3.90 17.69 -12.37
C ASP A 59 -3.74 16.18 -12.14
N ILE A 60 -4.75 15.53 -11.52
CA ILE A 60 -4.72 14.10 -11.23
C ILE A 60 -5.90 13.40 -11.87
N ALA A 61 -5.67 12.68 -12.94
CA ALA A 61 -6.71 11.87 -13.58
C ALA A 61 -6.46 10.38 -13.41
N LYS A 62 -5.19 9.95 -13.28
CA LYS A 62 -4.82 8.53 -13.26
C LYS A 62 -3.76 8.26 -12.21
N LEU A 63 -3.96 7.21 -11.43
CA LEU A 63 -2.88 6.58 -10.67
C LEU A 63 -2.08 5.71 -11.64
N GLU A 64 -0.83 6.06 -11.87
CA GLU A 64 0.04 5.32 -12.79
C GLU A 64 0.66 4.10 -12.11
N CYS A 65 1.24 4.30 -10.93
CA CYS A 65 1.80 3.21 -10.15
C CYS A 65 2.02 3.59 -8.69
N VAL A 66 2.21 2.56 -7.86
CA VAL A 66 2.79 2.66 -6.52
C VAL A 66 4.06 1.80 -6.56
N ALA A 67 5.17 2.37 -6.14
CA ALA A 67 6.46 1.71 -6.28
C ALA A 67 7.43 2.04 -5.14
N LEU A 68 8.38 1.12 -4.91
CA LEU A 68 9.57 1.41 -4.13
C LEU A 68 10.68 1.84 -5.07
N ALA A 69 11.46 2.82 -4.65
CA ALA A 69 12.58 3.33 -5.44
C ALA A 69 13.77 3.69 -4.55
N LEU A 70 14.95 3.62 -5.12
CA LEU A 70 16.21 4.01 -4.51
C LEU A 70 16.93 4.96 -5.46
N ASP A 71 17.49 6.04 -4.92
CA ASP A 71 18.32 6.96 -5.73
C ASP A 71 19.68 6.36 -6.03
N LYS A 72 20.21 5.55 -5.13
CA LYS A 72 21.49 4.84 -5.26
C LYS A 72 21.39 3.45 -4.63
N ASN A 73 22.41 3.02 -3.92
CA ASN A 73 22.44 1.72 -3.26
C ASN A 73 21.60 1.71 -1.99
N GLY A 74 21.11 0.57 -1.62
CA GLY A 74 20.36 0.36 -0.40
C GLY A 74 19.44 -0.83 -0.48
N MET A 75 18.79 -1.11 0.62
CA MET A 75 17.72 -2.08 0.69
C MET A 75 16.62 -1.56 1.63
N ILE A 76 15.43 -1.39 1.08
CA ILE A 76 14.26 -0.98 1.85
C ILE A 76 13.13 -1.99 1.63
N GLU A 77 12.31 -2.13 2.64
CA GLU A 77 11.09 -2.94 2.58
C GLU A 77 9.90 -2.06 2.95
N ALA A 78 8.77 -2.33 2.36
CA ALA A 78 7.54 -1.61 2.69
C ALA A 78 6.37 -2.56 2.79
N CYS A 79 5.42 -2.23 3.65
CA CYS A 79 4.17 -2.97 3.78
C CYS A 79 3.04 -2.04 4.22
N ASN A 80 1.82 -2.55 4.15
CA ASN A 80 0.61 -1.84 4.57
C ASN A 80 0.53 -0.44 3.94
N ILE A 81 0.79 -0.38 2.64
CA ILE A 81 0.75 0.87 1.89
C ILE A 81 -0.70 1.29 1.70
N LYS A 82 -1.02 2.53 2.10
CA LYS A 82 -2.34 3.10 1.95
C LYS A 82 -2.26 4.48 1.32
N LEU A 83 -2.99 4.64 0.24
CA LEU A 83 -3.22 5.92 -0.42
C LEU A 83 -4.69 6.25 -0.26
N GLU A 84 -4.99 7.40 0.32
CA GLU A 84 -6.37 7.80 0.57
C GLU A 84 -6.59 9.29 0.34
N LYS A 85 -7.82 9.64 0.03
CA LYS A 85 -8.27 11.00 -0.08
C LYS A 85 -8.74 11.48 1.29
N GLY A 86 -8.29 12.66 1.71
CA GLY A 86 -8.65 13.22 3.02
C GLY A 86 -7.56 14.13 3.56
N THR A 87 -7.72 14.57 4.79
CA THR A 87 -6.81 15.49 5.46
C THR A 87 -5.89 14.82 6.47
N LYS A 88 -6.13 13.55 6.77
CA LYS A 88 -5.37 12.78 7.76
C LYS A 88 -5.29 11.32 7.36
N ALA A 89 -4.12 10.71 7.52
CA ALA A 89 -3.94 9.28 7.33
C ALA A 89 -4.72 8.49 8.40
N THR A 90 -5.32 7.39 7.98
CA THR A 90 -6.00 6.44 8.86
C THR A 90 -5.22 5.12 8.90
N ASP A 91 -5.58 4.23 9.82
CA ASP A 91 -4.95 2.93 9.92
C ASP A 91 -5.14 2.13 8.63
N TRP A 92 -4.14 1.33 8.28
CA TRP A 92 -4.21 0.49 7.10
C TRP A 92 -5.35 -0.53 7.22
N SER A 93 -6.04 -0.74 6.12
CA SER A 93 -7.04 -1.79 5.97
C SER A 93 -6.97 -2.34 4.54
N PRO A 94 -7.36 -3.62 4.31
CA PRO A 94 -7.44 -4.15 2.97
C PRO A 94 -8.39 -3.33 2.08
N ALA A 95 -8.17 -3.36 0.76
CA ALA A 95 -9.07 -2.72 -0.18
C ALA A 95 -10.47 -3.36 -0.11
N VAL A 96 -11.52 -2.57 -0.39
CA VAL A 96 -12.91 -3.04 -0.33
C VAL A 96 -13.13 -4.24 -1.25
N GLU A 97 -12.51 -4.27 -2.40
CA GLU A 97 -12.58 -5.38 -3.35
C GLU A 97 -12.02 -6.67 -2.76
N GLU A 98 -10.91 -6.59 -2.04
CA GLU A 98 -10.32 -7.74 -1.35
C GLU A 98 -11.23 -8.29 -0.26
N ASP A 99 -11.87 -7.40 0.51
CA ASP A 99 -12.82 -7.79 1.54
C ASP A 99 -14.06 -8.46 0.93
N THR A 100 -14.56 -7.94 -0.18
CA THR A 100 -15.70 -8.52 -0.90
C THR A 100 -15.39 -9.92 -1.40
N GLU A 101 -14.23 -10.13 -2.00
CA GLU A 101 -13.76 -11.45 -2.46
C GLU A 101 -13.60 -12.43 -1.30
N ARG A 102 -13.07 -11.96 -0.18
CA ARG A 102 -12.87 -12.76 1.03
C ARG A 102 -14.20 -13.20 1.62
N ILE A 103 -15.18 -12.29 1.72
CA ILE A 103 -16.53 -12.59 2.21
C ILE A 103 -17.22 -13.60 1.28
N ALA A 104 -17.18 -13.41 -0.02
CA ALA A 104 -17.75 -14.34 -0.99
C ALA A 104 -17.15 -15.75 -0.87
N SER A 105 -15.84 -15.84 -0.69
CA SER A 105 -15.15 -17.12 -0.47
C SER A 105 -15.60 -17.80 0.82
N LEU A 106 -15.73 -17.06 1.92
CA LEU A 106 -16.19 -17.59 3.20
C LEU A 106 -17.65 -18.06 3.12
N GLU A 107 -18.52 -17.31 2.47
CA GLU A 107 -19.91 -17.70 2.26
C GLU A 107 -20.02 -19.00 1.48
N ALA A 108 -19.24 -19.17 0.42
CA ALA A 108 -19.21 -20.40 -0.35
C ALA A 108 -18.75 -21.60 0.50
N ARG A 109 -17.75 -21.40 1.35
CA ARG A 109 -17.24 -22.46 2.26
C ARG A 109 -18.27 -22.82 3.32
N VAL A 110 -18.95 -21.85 3.90
CA VAL A 110 -20.02 -22.09 4.88
C VAL A 110 -21.18 -22.85 4.24
N ALA A 111 -21.61 -22.48 3.04
CA ALA A 111 -22.67 -23.19 2.33
C ALA A 111 -22.28 -24.66 2.04
N ALA A 112 -21.04 -24.91 1.66
CA ALA A 112 -20.55 -26.28 1.45
C ALA A 112 -20.55 -27.11 2.74
N LEU A 113 -20.15 -26.50 3.87
CA LEU A 113 -20.16 -27.17 5.18
C LEU A 113 -21.59 -27.45 5.67
N GLU A 114 -22.52 -26.52 5.47
CA GLU A 114 -23.93 -26.70 5.81
C GLU A 114 -24.55 -27.84 5.00
N ALA A 115 -24.29 -27.90 3.71
CA ALA A 115 -24.75 -28.99 2.86
C ALA A 115 -24.21 -30.34 3.31
N ALA A 116 -22.93 -30.42 3.68
CA ALA A 116 -22.32 -31.62 4.22
C ALA A 116 -22.92 -32.03 5.56
N ALA A 117 -23.20 -31.08 6.45
CA ALA A 117 -23.82 -31.32 7.74
C ALA A 117 -25.26 -31.87 7.61
N VAL A 118 -26.03 -31.29 6.68
CA VAL A 118 -27.40 -31.79 6.39
C VAL A 118 -27.36 -33.22 5.87
N SER A 119 -26.48 -33.54 4.92
CA SER A 119 -26.30 -34.90 4.40
C SER A 119 -25.89 -35.87 5.48
N GLY A 120 -25.00 -35.47 6.39
CA GLY A 120 -24.56 -36.30 7.51
C GLY A 120 -25.65 -36.47 8.59
N GLY A 121 -26.52 -35.49 8.78
CA GLY A 121 -27.60 -35.51 9.75
C GLY A 121 -28.78 -36.42 9.40
N GLU A 122 -28.86 -36.87 8.17
CA GLU A 122 -29.91 -37.76 7.69
C GLU A 122 -29.61 -39.25 7.93
N VAL A 123 -28.47 -39.54 8.41
CA VAL A 123 -28.03 -40.96 8.65
C VAL A 123 -28.56 -41.49 9.96
#